data_b7e672ee386df135481e9f80b5bab5c1
#
_entry.id   b7e672ee386df135481e9f80b5bab5c1
#
_cell.length_a   1.000
_cell.length_b   1.000
_cell.length_c   1.000
_cell.angle_alpha   90.00
_cell.angle_beta   90.00
_cell.angle_gamma   90.00
#
_symmetry.space_group_name_H-M   'P 1'
#
loop_
_entity.id
_entity.type
_entity.pdbx_description
1 polymer ?
#
loop_
_entity_poly.entity_id
_entity_poly.type
_entity_poly.pdbx_seq_one_letter_code
_entity_poly.pdbx_strand_id
1 'polypeptide(L)'
;MKRTKDAAQKEKELTWLFAFQEKCFDCPRSIPDQPNSPAPDLMFSESNLGIEVTEYVLGQGKIGSESRRLETIRRRIVRDAQSEYEKNASHCLQVSVIWATMDCPTTREQKAVSQALARLVAMQTLGGGRLWRMGWEQFDESVLQKYVAEISIYLVGDIGQSCWSSVPAFWLWNADKRLQKAIDEKEPKASVYRNSCRKLWLLIVADKSWLSSKFFPDENLAKATFHSSFDRAFLLDEASSLVYELRIER
;
A
#
# COMPACT_ATOMS: atom_id res chain seq x y z
N MET A 1 -18.52 -10.71 -16.31
CA MET A 1 -17.31 -10.13 -15.65
C MET A 1 -17.54 -9.47 -14.29
N LYS A 2 -18.70 -8.89 -13.94
CA LYS A 2 -18.96 -8.33 -12.60
C LYS A 2 -18.94 -9.38 -11.46
N ARG A 3 -19.45 -10.59 -11.70
CA ARG A 3 -19.50 -11.66 -10.66
C ARG A 3 -18.15 -12.13 -10.12
N THR A 4 -17.12 -12.12 -10.93
CA THR A 4 -15.77 -12.58 -10.51
C THR A 4 -15.04 -11.57 -9.62
N LYS A 5 -15.32 -10.26 -9.78
CA LYS A 5 -14.73 -9.23 -8.92
C LYS A 5 -15.32 -9.23 -7.51
N ASP A 6 -16.64 -9.39 -7.39
CA ASP A 6 -17.30 -9.43 -6.08
C ASP A 6 -16.88 -10.66 -5.27
N ALA A 7 -16.72 -11.83 -5.90
CA ALA A 7 -16.27 -13.04 -5.21
C ALA A 7 -14.84 -12.92 -4.68
N ALA A 8 -13.91 -12.41 -5.50
CA ALA A 8 -12.52 -12.20 -5.08
C ALA A 8 -12.39 -11.17 -3.95
N GLN A 9 -13.23 -10.12 -3.98
CA GLN A 9 -13.26 -9.13 -2.90
C GLN A 9 -13.77 -9.75 -1.60
N LYS A 10 -14.85 -10.50 -1.64
CA LYS A 10 -15.40 -11.20 -0.47
C LYS A 10 -14.42 -12.22 0.14
N GLU A 11 -13.71 -12.96 -0.69
CA GLU A 11 -12.65 -13.87 -0.24
C GLU A 11 -11.50 -13.12 0.46
N LYS A 12 -11.11 -11.98 -0.09
CA LYS A 12 -10.08 -11.11 0.50
C LYS A 12 -10.50 -10.56 1.86
N GLU A 13 -11.74 -10.11 1.99
CA GLU A 13 -12.31 -9.61 3.25
C GLU A 13 -12.34 -10.71 4.34
N LEU A 14 -12.68 -11.95 3.98
CA LEU A 14 -12.59 -13.08 4.91
C LEU A 14 -11.15 -13.38 5.31
N THR A 15 -10.20 -13.32 4.39
CA THR A 15 -8.78 -13.51 4.71
C THR A 15 -8.31 -12.48 5.74
N TRP A 16 -8.66 -11.23 5.57
CA TRP A 16 -8.35 -10.17 6.52
C TRP A 16 -9.06 -10.34 7.85
N LEU A 17 -10.33 -10.77 7.82
CA LEU A 17 -11.05 -11.07 9.05
C LEU A 17 -10.34 -12.16 9.86
N PHE A 18 -9.91 -13.26 9.24
CA PHE A 18 -9.23 -14.33 9.96
C PHE A 18 -7.92 -13.86 10.59
N ALA A 19 -7.14 -13.07 9.87
CA ALA A 19 -5.93 -12.45 10.43
C ALA A 19 -6.25 -11.50 11.61
N PHE A 20 -7.34 -10.73 11.51
CA PHE A 20 -7.83 -9.87 12.58
C PHE A 20 -8.30 -10.67 13.80
N GLN A 21 -9.09 -11.73 13.59
CA GLN A 21 -9.60 -12.60 14.65
C GLN A 21 -8.48 -13.25 15.47
N GLU A 22 -7.34 -13.57 14.86
CA GLU A 22 -6.19 -14.11 15.59
C GLU A 22 -5.65 -13.16 16.66
N LYS A 23 -5.79 -11.86 16.46
CA LYS A 23 -5.22 -10.81 17.31
C LYS A 23 -6.26 -10.08 18.16
N CYS A 24 -7.51 -10.03 17.76
CA CYS A 24 -8.60 -9.37 18.48
C CYS A 24 -9.47 -10.42 19.19
N PHE A 25 -9.29 -10.56 20.50
CA PHE A 25 -10.02 -11.56 21.30
C PHE A 25 -11.51 -11.27 21.42
N ASP A 26 -11.92 -10.02 21.27
CA ASP A 26 -13.33 -9.60 21.33
C ASP A 26 -14.11 -9.91 20.04
N CYS A 27 -13.39 -10.21 18.94
CA CYS A 27 -14.02 -10.57 17.68
C CYS A 27 -14.55 -12.02 17.74
N PRO A 28 -15.82 -12.27 17.37
CA PRO A 28 -16.36 -13.62 17.32
C PRO A 28 -15.51 -14.53 16.41
N ARG A 29 -15.35 -15.80 16.82
CA ARG A 29 -14.54 -16.79 16.07
C ARG A 29 -15.34 -17.56 15.02
N SER A 30 -16.65 -17.36 14.96
CA SER A 30 -17.51 -17.95 13.93
C SER A 30 -17.22 -17.33 12.56
N ILE A 31 -17.62 -18.03 11.52
CA ILE A 31 -17.61 -17.52 10.15
C ILE A 31 -18.81 -16.58 10.01
N PRO A 32 -18.62 -15.31 9.57
CA PRO A 32 -19.72 -14.38 9.40
C PRO A 32 -20.47 -14.63 8.09
N ASP A 33 -21.69 -14.15 8.04
CA ASP A 33 -22.39 -13.94 6.78
C ASP A 33 -21.75 -12.77 6.02
N GLN A 34 -21.75 -12.86 4.69
CA GLN A 34 -21.35 -11.76 3.80
C GLN A 34 -22.57 -11.26 3.01
N PRO A 35 -23.40 -10.42 3.64
CA PRO A 35 -24.63 -9.96 3.01
C PRO A 35 -24.34 -9.07 1.79
N ASN A 36 -25.37 -8.83 0.99
CA ASN A 36 -25.30 -7.84 -0.07
C ASN A 36 -25.65 -6.45 0.50
N SER A 37 -25.11 -5.40 -0.14
CA SER A 37 -25.48 -4.02 0.21
C SER A 37 -27.03 -3.81 0.19
N PRO A 38 -27.60 -3.06 1.15
CA PRO A 38 -26.95 -2.12 2.07
C PRO A 38 -26.72 -2.71 3.48
N ALA A 39 -25.70 -3.50 3.64
CA ALA A 39 -25.30 -4.06 4.93
C ALA A 39 -23.77 -3.99 5.07
N PRO A 40 -23.20 -4.12 6.28
CA PRO A 40 -21.75 -4.26 6.47
C PRO A 40 -21.20 -5.45 5.69
N ASP A 41 -19.91 -5.41 5.34
CA ASP A 41 -19.25 -6.46 4.57
C ASP A 41 -19.32 -7.84 5.25
N LEU A 42 -19.30 -7.85 6.60
CA LEU A 42 -19.32 -9.06 7.44
C LEU A 42 -20.34 -8.91 8.56
N MET A 43 -21.18 -9.93 8.77
CA MET A 43 -22.24 -9.96 9.78
C MET A 43 -22.13 -11.19 10.67
N PHE A 44 -22.07 -10.98 11.97
CA PHE A 44 -22.16 -12.01 12.99
C PHE A 44 -23.55 -11.97 13.63
N SER A 45 -24.46 -12.78 13.12
CA SER A 45 -25.88 -12.74 13.51
C SER A 45 -26.09 -12.99 14.99
N GLU A 46 -25.37 -13.96 15.60
CA GLU A 46 -25.49 -14.32 17.02
C GLU A 46 -25.10 -13.16 17.97
N SER A 47 -24.05 -12.41 17.64
CA SER A 47 -23.56 -11.28 18.44
C SER A 47 -24.14 -9.94 18.02
N ASN A 48 -24.93 -9.93 16.95
CA ASN A 48 -25.49 -8.74 16.33
C ASN A 48 -24.42 -7.68 16.02
N LEU A 49 -23.25 -8.17 15.50
CA LEU A 49 -22.09 -7.37 15.15
C LEU A 49 -21.93 -7.33 13.64
N GLY A 50 -21.88 -6.10 13.10
CA GLY A 50 -21.44 -5.83 11.72
C GLY A 50 -20.00 -5.32 11.70
N ILE A 51 -19.22 -5.76 10.73
CA ILE A 51 -17.87 -5.21 10.47
C ILE A 51 -17.82 -4.73 9.03
N GLU A 52 -17.60 -3.43 8.86
CA GLU A 52 -17.26 -2.84 7.57
C GLU A 52 -15.75 -2.93 7.38
N VAL A 53 -15.31 -3.41 6.22
CA VAL A 53 -13.89 -3.57 5.89
C VAL A 53 -13.48 -2.52 4.88
N THR A 54 -12.31 -1.93 5.06
CA THR A 54 -11.75 -0.99 4.09
C THR A 54 -10.24 -1.10 4.02
N GLU A 55 -9.67 -0.87 2.86
CA GLU A 55 -8.22 -0.80 2.73
C GLU A 55 -7.70 0.58 3.14
N TYR A 56 -6.60 0.58 3.88
CA TYR A 56 -5.77 1.76 4.07
C TYR A 56 -4.99 2.03 2.78
N VAL A 57 -5.36 3.07 2.04
CA VAL A 57 -4.69 3.43 0.78
C VAL A 57 -4.31 4.89 0.81
N LEU A 58 -3.10 5.20 0.39
CA LEU A 58 -2.66 6.57 0.19
C LEU A 58 -3.58 7.29 -0.81
N GLY A 59 -4.32 8.30 -0.34
CA GLY A 59 -5.27 9.04 -1.17
C GLY A 59 -6.49 8.22 -1.57
N GLN A 60 -7.31 7.79 -0.61
CA GLN A 60 -8.55 7.04 -0.85
C GLN A 60 -9.52 7.75 -1.82
N GLY A 61 -10.47 7.01 -2.36
CA GLY A 61 -11.40 7.48 -3.39
C GLY A 61 -10.75 7.52 -4.77
N LYS A 62 -11.01 8.55 -5.56
CA LYS A 62 -10.40 8.73 -6.90
C LYS A 62 -8.87 8.79 -6.81
N ILE A 63 -8.34 9.47 -5.80
CA ILE A 63 -6.89 9.61 -5.56
C ILE A 63 -6.26 8.25 -5.21
N GLY A 64 -6.95 7.39 -4.46
CA GLY A 64 -6.44 6.05 -4.14
C GLY A 64 -6.28 5.15 -5.36
N SER A 65 -7.20 5.21 -6.31
CA SER A 65 -7.08 4.48 -7.59
C SER A 65 -5.95 5.05 -8.47
N GLU A 66 -5.70 6.35 -8.42
CA GLU A 66 -4.57 7.01 -9.09
C GLU A 66 -3.25 6.60 -8.47
N SER A 67 -3.13 6.54 -7.15
CA SER A 67 -1.93 6.10 -6.45
C SER A 67 -1.57 4.65 -6.82
N ARG A 68 -2.54 3.74 -6.86
CA ARG A 68 -2.31 2.35 -7.30
C ARG A 68 -1.93 2.25 -8.78
N ARG A 69 -2.56 3.06 -9.63
CA ARG A 69 -2.19 3.16 -11.04
C ARG A 69 -0.76 3.63 -11.20
N LEU A 70 -0.36 4.66 -10.47
CA LEU A 70 0.98 5.21 -10.48
C LEU A 70 2.00 4.18 -9.98
N GLU A 71 1.71 3.47 -8.90
CA GLU A 71 2.54 2.40 -8.38
C GLU A 71 2.74 1.28 -9.41
N THR A 72 1.68 0.87 -10.09
CA THR A 72 1.74 -0.14 -11.16
C THR A 72 2.64 0.32 -12.31
N ILE A 73 2.53 1.59 -12.71
CA ILE A 73 3.36 2.19 -13.76
C ILE A 73 4.84 2.22 -13.32
N ARG A 74 5.12 2.65 -12.11
CA ARG A 74 6.49 2.73 -11.56
C ARG A 74 7.14 1.35 -11.43
N ARG A 75 6.40 0.36 -10.95
CA ARG A 75 6.86 -1.03 -10.91
C ARG A 75 7.20 -1.54 -12.31
N ARG A 76 6.37 -1.21 -13.31
CA ARG A 76 6.66 -1.57 -14.70
C ARG A 76 7.91 -0.91 -15.23
N ILE A 77 8.09 0.40 -15.01
CA ILE A 77 9.29 1.15 -15.41
C ILE A 77 10.56 0.50 -14.84
N VAL A 78 10.55 0.20 -13.54
CA VAL A 78 11.70 -0.40 -12.86
C VAL A 78 11.97 -1.81 -13.38
N ARG A 79 10.94 -2.62 -13.61
CA ARG A 79 11.07 -3.95 -14.20
C ARG A 79 11.62 -3.90 -15.64
N ASP A 80 11.14 -2.96 -16.45
CA ASP A 80 11.59 -2.78 -17.82
C ASP A 80 13.05 -2.31 -17.85
N ALA A 81 13.46 -1.45 -16.89
CA ALA A 81 14.84 -1.03 -16.69
C ALA A 81 15.74 -2.20 -16.27
N GLN A 82 15.28 -3.04 -15.33
CA GLN A 82 15.98 -4.26 -14.94
C GLN A 82 16.19 -5.18 -16.13
N SER A 83 15.14 -5.45 -16.91
CA SER A 83 15.21 -6.32 -18.09
C SER A 83 16.18 -5.77 -19.15
N GLU A 84 16.27 -4.46 -19.32
CA GLU A 84 17.23 -3.84 -20.24
C GLU A 84 18.67 -3.96 -19.73
N TYR A 85 18.89 -3.74 -18.43
CA TYR A 85 20.19 -3.94 -17.79
C TYR A 85 20.67 -5.39 -17.94
N GLU A 86 19.81 -6.37 -17.63
CA GLU A 86 20.15 -7.79 -17.62
C GLU A 86 20.54 -8.36 -19.00
N LYS A 87 20.19 -7.68 -20.11
CA LYS A 87 20.61 -8.11 -21.45
C LYS A 87 22.12 -8.10 -21.64
N ASN A 88 22.83 -7.22 -20.93
CA ASN A 88 24.27 -6.99 -21.10
C ASN A 88 25.04 -7.05 -19.78
N ALA A 89 24.36 -7.37 -18.68
CA ALA A 89 24.95 -7.32 -17.34
C ALA A 89 25.62 -8.64 -16.97
N SER A 90 26.76 -8.52 -16.28
CA SER A 90 27.50 -9.65 -15.69
C SER A 90 27.27 -9.79 -14.18
N HIS A 91 26.57 -8.86 -13.54
CA HIS A 91 26.42 -8.81 -12.08
C HIS A 91 24.96 -8.79 -11.65
N CYS A 92 24.65 -9.49 -10.55
CA CYS A 92 23.36 -9.42 -9.88
C CYS A 92 23.32 -8.24 -8.94
N LEU A 93 22.30 -7.39 -9.07
CA LEU A 93 22.15 -6.15 -8.32
C LEU A 93 20.83 -6.11 -7.55
N GLN A 94 20.89 -5.54 -6.36
CA GLN A 94 19.71 -5.01 -5.70
C GLN A 94 19.65 -3.49 -5.97
N VAL A 95 18.58 -3.04 -6.61
CA VAL A 95 18.37 -1.63 -6.95
C VAL A 95 17.07 -1.15 -6.33
N SER A 96 17.15 -0.01 -5.63
CA SER A 96 15.98 0.68 -5.08
C SER A 96 15.85 2.06 -5.72
N VAL A 97 14.69 2.31 -6.32
CA VAL A 97 14.37 3.59 -6.98
C VAL A 97 13.35 4.33 -6.14
N ILE A 98 13.71 5.48 -5.58
CA ILE A 98 12.84 6.36 -4.80
C ILE A 98 12.32 7.46 -5.72
N TRP A 99 10.99 7.62 -5.78
CA TRP A 99 10.33 8.55 -6.67
C TRP A 99 10.12 9.93 -6.03
N ALA A 100 10.43 11.00 -6.76
CA ALA A 100 10.36 12.38 -6.25
C ALA A 100 8.97 13.00 -6.27
N THR A 101 8.09 12.57 -7.17
CA THR A 101 6.81 13.24 -7.46
C THR A 101 5.65 12.25 -7.52
N MET A 102 4.42 12.74 -7.37
CA MET A 102 3.19 11.99 -7.64
C MET A 102 2.73 12.07 -9.11
N ASP A 103 3.47 12.75 -9.95
CA ASP A 103 3.13 12.85 -11.37
C ASP A 103 3.31 11.51 -12.08
N CYS A 104 2.38 11.22 -12.97
CA CYS A 104 2.40 10.01 -13.77
C CYS A 104 3.16 10.25 -15.08
N PRO A 105 4.29 9.58 -15.32
CA PRO A 105 4.99 9.70 -16.59
C PRO A 105 4.10 9.27 -17.76
N THR A 106 4.11 10.02 -18.85
CA THR A 106 3.49 9.63 -20.12
C THR A 106 4.12 8.35 -20.67
N THR A 107 3.44 7.65 -21.57
CA THR A 107 3.98 6.41 -22.15
C THR A 107 5.38 6.59 -22.76
N ARG A 108 5.61 7.72 -23.41
CA ARG A 108 6.93 8.06 -23.97
C ARG A 108 7.98 8.27 -22.86
N GLU A 109 7.63 8.99 -21.81
CA GLU A 109 8.52 9.24 -20.66
C GLU A 109 8.78 7.95 -19.88
N GLN A 110 7.81 7.04 -19.74
CA GLN A 110 8.02 5.73 -19.09
C GLN A 110 9.16 4.96 -19.75
N LYS A 111 9.16 4.91 -21.09
CA LYS A 111 10.24 4.28 -21.84
C LYS A 111 11.58 5.01 -21.65
N ALA A 112 11.56 6.35 -21.68
CA ALA A 112 12.76 7.15 -21.47
C ALA A 112 13.35 6.95 -20.07
N VAL A 113 12.50 6.95 -19.01
CA VAL A 113 12.93 6.71 -17.62
C VAL A 113 13.52 5.30 -17.47
N SER A 114 12.88 4.24 -18.02
CA SER A 114 13.42 2.88 -17.89
C SER A 114 14.77 2.73 -18.57
N GLN A 115 14.96 3.30 -19.75
CA GLN A 115 16.24 3.29 -20.47
C GLN A 115 17.32 4.09 -19.74
N ALA A 116 16.97 5.26 -19.20
CA ALA A 116 17.88 6.10 -18.43
C ALA A 116 18.34 5.40 -17.14
N LEU A 117 17.42 4.76 -16.42
CA LEU A 117 17.73 3.95 -15.24
C LEU A 117 18.68 2.81 -15.56
N ALA A 118 18.42 2.05 -16.62
CA ALA A 118 19.27 0.94 -17.04
C ALA A 118 20.70 1.40 -17.38
N ARG A 119 20.82 2.51 -18.14
CA ARG A 119 22.13 3.10 -18.47
C ARG A 119 22.88 3.57 -17.24
N LEU A 120 22.21 4.33 -16.36
CA LEU A 120 22.81 4.85 -15.14
C LEU A 120 23.37 3.72 -14.27
N VAL A 121 22.57 2.67 -14.05
CA VAL A 121 22.99 1.50 -13.26
C VAL A 121 24.17 0.78 -13.93
N ALA A 122 24.14 0.59 -15.25
CA ALA A 122 25.23 -0.04 -15.98
C ALA A 122 26.54 0.75 -15.87
N MET A 123 26.49 2.07 -15.94
CA MET A 123 27.67 2.93 -15.79
C MET A 123 28.28 2.85 -14.38
N GLN A 124 27.46 2.80 -13.34
CA GLN A 124 27.94 2.77 -11.97
C GLN A 124 28.60 1.42 -11.60
N THR A 125 28.12 0.32 -12.14
CA THR A 125 28.67 -1.02 -11.84
C THR A 125 30.07 -1.23 -12.38
N LEU A 126 30.50 -0.45 -13.36
CA LEU A 126 31.87 -0.49 -13.92
C LEU A 126 32.93 0.08 -12.96
N GLY A 127 32.54 0.85 -11.94
CA GLY A 127 33.43 1.54 -11.02
C GLY A 127 33.98 0.71 -9.83
N GLY A 128 33.60 -0.56 -9.68
CA GLY A 128 34.19 -1.50 -8.69
C GLY A 128 33.76 -1.31 -7.23
N GLY A 129 32.76 -0.51 -6.92
CA GLY A 129 32.17 -0.40 -5.57
C GLY A 129 31.14 -1.49 -5.27
N ARG A 130 30.72 -1.58 -4.00
CA ARG A 130 29.66 -2.50 -3.56
C ARG A 130 28.31 -1.82 -3.29
N LEU A 131 28.31 -0.54 -3.02
CA LEU A 131 27.11 0.26 -2.75
C LEU A 131 27.30 1.65 -3.37
N TRP A 132 26.29 2.06 -4.13
CA TRP A 132 26.17 3.44 -4.64
C TRP A 132 24.83 4.00 -4.24
N ARG A 133 24.81 5.26 -3.83
CA ARG A 133 23.60 6.03 -3.59
C ARG A 133 23.73 7.35 -4.30
N MET A 134 22.75 7.68 -5.10
CA MET A 134 22.75 8.86 -5.95
C MET A 134 21.43 9.60 -5.76
N GLY A 135 21.51 10.89 -5.42
CA GLY A 135 20.36 11.79 -5.38
C GLY A 135 20.11 12.43 -6.76
N TRP A 136 18.96 13.08 -6.88
CA TRP A 136 18.51 13.71 -8.12
C TRP A 136 19.51 14.72 -8.72
N GLU A 137 20.31 15.39 -7.87
CA GLU A 137 21.34 16.37 -8.29
C GLU A 137 22.48 15.71 -9.07
N GLN A 138 22.66 14.41 -8.94
CA GLN A 138 23.74 13.64 -9.57
C GLN A 138 23.30 12.93 -10.86
N PHE A 139 22.06 13.14 -11.29
CA PHE A 139 21.56 12.54 -12.52
C PHE A 139 21.86 13.44 -13.71
N ASP A 140 22.54 12.91 -14.71
CA ASP A 140 22.82 13.62 -15.96
C ASP A 140 21.60 13.75 -16.86
N GLU A 141 20.62 12.84 -16.73
CA GLU A 141 19.43 12.80 -17.56
C GLU A 141 18.25 13.54 -16.90
N SER A 142 17.75 14.59 -17.55
CA SER A 142 16.65 15.43 -17.08
C SER A 142 15.35 14.65 -16.78
N VAL A 143 15.13 13.54 -17.50
CA VAL A 143 13.97 12.67 -17.25
C VAL A 143 14.08 11.94 -15.90
N LEU A 144 15.28 11.59 -15.45
CA LEU A 144 15.49 11.03 -14.11
C LEU A 144 15.31 12.10 -13.05
N GLN A 145 15.90 13.28 -13.23
CA GLN A 145 15.75 14.42 -12.31
C GLN A 145 14.28 14.79 -12.08
N LYS A 146 13.44 14.67 -13.11
CA LYS A 146 12.02 14.98 -13.03
C LYS A 146 11.23 14.00 -12.15
N TYR A 147 11.55 12.70 -12.20
CA TYR A 147 10.70 11.66 -11.60
C TYR A 147 11.34 10.92 -10.44
N VAL A 148 12.67 10.91 -10.33
CA VAL A 148 13.42 10.09 -9.37
C VAL A 148 14.12 10.98 -8.35
N ALA A 149 13.93 10.70 -7.06
CA ALA A 149 14.60 11.40 -5.97
C ALA A 149 15.97 10.78 -5.65
N GLU A 150 16.04 9.46 -5.61
CA GLU A 150 17.23 8.72 -5.22
C GLU A 150 17.25 7.33 -5.87
N ILE A 151 18.44 6.87 -6.17
CA ILE A 151 18.71 5.49 -6.57
C ILE A 151 19.77 4.92 -5.65
N SER A 152 19.50 3.76 -5.06
CA SER A 152 20.48 2.97 -4.33
C SER A 152 20.76 1.67 -5.09
N ILE A 153 22.03 1.37 -5.33
CA ILE A 153 22.49 0.19 -6.04
C ILE A 153 23.40 -0.60 -5.12
N TYR A 154 23.12 -1.88 -4.92
CA TYR A 154 23.93 -2.80 -4.13
C TYR A 154 24.32 -4.02 -4.96
N LEU A 155 25.61 -4.34 -4.98
CA LEU A 155 26.14 -5.52 -5.65
C LEU A 155 25.90 -6.76 -4.77
N VAL A 156 25.07 -7.68 -5.24
CA VAL A 156 24.73 -8.92 -4.49
C VAL A 156 25.80 -9.99 -4.67
N GLY A 157 26.60 -9.92 -5.73
CA GLY A 157 27.59 -10.91 -6.10
C GLY A 157 27.20 -11.69 -7.35
N ASP A 158 27.99 -12.72 -7.68
CA ASP A 158 27.84 -13.48 -8.93
C ASP A 158 26.80 -14.60 -8.84
N ILE A 159 26.26 -14.85 -7.64
CA ILE A 159 25.30 -15.93 -7.38
C ILE A 159 23.99 -15.28 -6.94
N GLY A 160 23.00 -15.33 -7.81
CA GLY A 160 21.67 -14.83 -7.47
C GLY A 160 20.93 -14.24 -8.67
N GLN A 161 19.83 -13.61 -8.38
CA GLN A 161 19.01 -12.89 -9.34
C GLN A 161 18.96 -11.42 -8.95
N SER A 162 19.05 -10.52 -9.91
CA SER A 162 18.86 -9.09 -9.66
C SER A 162 17.46 -8.83 -9.12
N CYS A 163 17.37 -7.92 -8.14
CA CYS A 163 16.11 -7.52 -7.53
C CYS A 163 15.99 -5.98 -7.57
N TRP A 164 15.12 -5.49 -8.43
CA TRP A 164 14.88 -4.06 -8.56
C TRP A 164 13.54 -3.69 -7.95
N SER A 165 13.52 -2.67 -7.12
CA SER A 165 12.36 -2.23 -6.37
C SER A 165 12.03 -0.76 -6.61
N SER A 166 10.74 -0.47 -6.63
CA SER A 166 10.18 0.88 -6.71
C SER A 166 9.70 1.31 -5.33
N VAL A 167 10.27 2.37 -4.79
CA VAL A 167 9.99 2.90 -3.45
C VAL A 167 9.44 4.33 -3.56
N PRO A 168 8.22 4.63 -3.12
CA PRO A 168 7.73 6.01 -3.09
C PRO A 168 8.33 6.80 -1.93
N ALA A 169 8.69 8.07 -2.17
CA ALA A 169 9.27 8.95 -1.16
C ALA A 169 8.29 9.44 -0.07
N PHE A 170 6.97 9.28 -0.27
CA PHE A 170 5.93 10.01 0.48
C PHE A 170 5.35 9.26 1.69
N TRP A 171 6.00 8.25 2.23
CA TRP A 171 5.37 7.27 3.11
C TRP A 171 5.30 7.62 4.59
N LEU A 172 6.06 8.61 5.02
CA LEU A 172 6.35 8.78 6.44
C LEU A 172 5.47 9.82 7.16
N TRP A 173 4.51 10.50 6.48
CA TRP A 173 3.93 11.70 7.06
C TRP A 173 2.39 11.60 7.17
N ASN A 174 1.87 11.89 8.38
CA ASN A 174 0.45 12.02 8.70
C ASN A 174 -0.39 10.73 8.60
N ALA A 175 0.04 9.64 9.26
CA ALA A 175 -0.74 8.40 9.35
C ALA A 175 -2.13 8.65 9.98
N ASP A 176 -2.21 9.50 10.99
CA ASP A 176 -3.42 9.94 11.68
C ASP A 176 -4.45 10.58 10.73
N LYS A 177 -4.04 11.56 9.92
CA LYS A 177 -4.94 12.21 8.95
C LYS A 177 -5.45 11.25 7.86
N ARG A 178 -4.63 10.27 7.50
CA ARG A 178 -5.04 9.26 6.51
C ARG A 178 -6.04 8.27 7.09
N LEU A 179 -5.84 7.88 8.35
CA LEU A 179 -6.77 7.02 9.06
C LEU A 179 -8.11 7.74 9.25
N GLN A 180 -8.09 9.02 9.69
CA GLN A 180 -9.31 9.80 9.78
C GLN A 180 -10.04 9.86 8.45
N LYS A 181 -9.33 10.13 7.35
CA LYS A 181 -9.93 10.14 6.03
C LYS A 181 -10.54 8.79 5.64
N ALA A 182 -9.88 7.67 5.96
CA ALA A 182 -10.42 6.33 5.71
C ALA A 182 -11.71 6.08 6.49
N ILE A 183 -11.79 6.60 7.71
CA ILE A 183 -12.98 6.58 8.55
C ILE A 183 -14.07 7.44 7.93
N ASP A 184 -13.78 8.70 7.59
CA ASP A 184 -14.72 9.68 7.04
C ASP A 184 -15.41 9.16 5.75
N GLU A 185 -14.68 8.43 4.92
CA GLU A 185 -15.25 7.83 3.69
C GLU A 185 -16.28 6.72 3.97
N LYS A 186 -16.24 6.12 5.16
CA LYS A 186 -17.16 5.07 5.60
C LYS A 186 -18.30 5.59 6.48
N GLU A 187 -18.18 6.77 7.06
CA GLU A 187 -19.20 7.38 7.93
C GLU A 187 -20.61 7.42 7.30
N PRO A 188 -20.79 7.77 6.00
CA PRO A 188 -22.12 7.80 5.41
C PRO A 188 -22.85 6.44 5.42
N LYS A 189 -22.09 5.35 5.45
CA LYS A 189 -22.65 4.00 5.48
C LYS A 189 -23.06 3.57 6.90
N ALA A 190 -22.40 4.08 7.92
CA ALA A 190 -22.61 3.67 9.30
C ALA A 190 -24.07 3.83 9.76
N SER A 191 -24.72 4.95 9.41
CA SER A 191 -26.12 5.21 9.75
C SER A 191 -27.07 4.19 9.10
N VAL A 192 -26.79 3.76 7.88
CA VAL A 192 -27.58 2.75 7.16
C VAL A 192 -27.41 1.38 7.80
N TYR A 193 -26.18 1.03 8.16
CA TYR A 193 -25.84 -0.27 8.74
C TYR A 193 -26.40 -0.47 10.15
N ARG A 194 -26.64 0.62 10.89
CA ARG A 194 -27.30 0.57 12.21
C ARG A 194 -28.72 -0.04 12.17
N ASN A 195 -29.35 -0.09 11.01
CA ASN A 195 -30.62 -0.80 10.83
C ASN A 195 -30.45 -2.32 10.80
N SER A 196 -29.25 -2.82 10.53
CA SER A 196 -28.95 -4.24 10.36
C SER A 196 -28.19 -4.85 11.52
N CYS A 197 -27.52 -4.03 12.36
CA CYS A 197 -26.72 -4.52 13.49
C CYS A 197 -26.72 -3.54 14.67
N ARG A 198 -26.58 -4.08 15.89
CA ARG A 198 -26.50 -3.27 17.12
C ARG A 198 -25.09 -2.76 17.38
N LYS A 199 -24.09 -3.57 17.04
CA LYS A 199 -22.67 -3.21 17.16
C LYS A 199 -22.10 -3.10 15.75
N LEU A 200 -21.36 -2.02 15.50
CA LEU A 200 -20.79 -1.77 14.20
C LEU A 200 -19.31 -1.39 14.35
N TRP A 201 -18.43 -2.20 13.79
CA TRP A 201 -16.99 -1.98 13.81
C TRP A 201 -16.48 -1.63 12.41
N LEU A 202 -15.37 -0.90 12.38
CA LEU A 202 -14.62 -0.60 11.16
C LEU A 202 -13.27 -1.30 11.23
N LEU A 203 -12.96 -2.13 10.25
CA LEU A 203 -11.66 -2.75 10.06
C LEU A 203 -10.95 -2.10 8.88
N ILE A 204 -9.91 -1.33 9.17
CA ILE A 204 -9.03 -0.71 8.17
C ILE A 204 -7.84 -1.63 7.99
N VAL A 205 -7.50 -2.00 6.76
CA VAL A 205 -6.43 -2.96 6.46
C VAL A 205 -5.31 -2.31 5.66
N ALA A 206 -4.12 -2.31 6.22
CA ALA A 206 -2.89 -1.95 5.51
C ALA A 206 -2.35 -3.20 4.78
N ASP A 207 -2.75 -3.36 3.51
CA ASP A 207 -2.44 -4.52 2.68
C ASP A 207 -0.95 -4.56 2.33
N LYS A 208 -0.27 -5.62 2.71
CA LYS A 208 1.16 -5.84 2.44
C LYS A 208 1.53 -5.92 0.96
N SER A 209 0.56 -6.23 0.09
CA SER A 209 0.79 -6.40 -1.35
C SER A 209 1.05 -5.08 -2.08
N TRP A 210 0.63 -3.97 -1.48
CA TRP A 210 0.73 -2.65 -2.09
C TRP A 210 1.56 -1.69 -1.26
N LEU A 211 2.47 -1.02 -1.92
CA LEU A 211 3.28 0.01 -1.27
C LEU A 211 2.41 1.19 -0.80
N SER A 212 1.41 1.56 -1.59
CA SER A 212 0.42 2.60 -1.25
C SER A 212 -0.44 2.28 -0.03
N SER A 213 -0.47 1.02 0.39
CA SER A 213 -1.17 0.55 1.59
C SER A 213 -0.23 0.32 2.78
N LYS A 214 1.07 0.52 2.64
CA LYS A 214 1.99 0.37 3.78
C LYS A 214 1.69 1.39 4.86
N PHE A 215 1.66 0.87 6.07
CA PHE A 215 1.48 1.63 7.28
C PHE A 215 2.78 1.66 8.08
N PHE A 216 3.11 2.83 8.61
CA PHE A 216 4.23 3.01 9.52
C PHE A 216 3.67 3.70 10.76
N PRO A 217 3.53 2.97 11.88
CA PRO A 217 3.09 3.57 13.13
C PRO A 217 4.12 4.60 13.58
N ASP A 218 3.66 5.78 13.94
CA ASP A 218 4.45 6.78 14.60
C ASP A 218 3.98 6.96 16.07
N GLU A 219 4.75 7.68 16.86
CA GLU A 219 4.42 7.95 18.25
C GLU A 219 3.10 8.73 18.42
N ASN A 220 2.65 9.41 17.38
CA ASN A 220 1.43 10.21 17.39
C ASN A 220 0.18 9.33 17.29
N LEU A 221 0.27 8.18 16.61
CA LEU A 221 -0.87 7.28 16.47
C LEU A 221 -1.41 6.81 17.83
N ALA A 222 -0.55 6.48 18.77
CA ALA A 222 -0.95 6.04 20.11
C ALA A 222 -1.69 7.14 20.90
N LYS A 223 -1.51 8.42 20.53
CA LYS A 223 -2.12 9.60 21.16
C LYS A 223 -3.29 10.14 20.33
N ALA A 224 -3.41 9.75 19.07
CA ALA A 224 -4.43 10.24 18.16
C ALA A 224 -5.82 9.78 18.60
N THR A 225 -6.77 10.68 18.48
CA THR A 225 -8.20 10.39 18.65
C THR A 225 -8.90 10.65 17.33
N PHE A 226 -9.77 9.73 16.93
CA PHE A 226 -10.46 9.76 15.66
C PHE A 226 -11.96 9.97 15.88
N HIS A 227 -12.58 10.78 15.03
CA HIS A 227 -14.03 10.99 15.06
C HIS A 227 -14.73 9.93 14.23
N SER A 228 -15.69 9.21 14.82
CA SER A 228 -16.43 8.18 14.12
C SER A 228 -17.74 7.80 14.78
N SER A 229 -18.75 7.43 13.98
CA SER A 229 -20.00 6.83 14.41
C SER A 229 -19.93 5.30 14.56
N PHE A 230 -18.84 4.67 14.14
CA PHE A 230 -18.57 3.26 14.44
C PHE A 230 -18.34 3.09 15.96
N ASP A 231 -18.71 1.93 16.52
CA ASP A 231 -18.52 1.68 17.96
C ASP A 231 -17.04 1.44 18.30
N ARG A 232 -16.30 0.79 17.37
CA ARG A 232 -14.86 0.59 17.45
C ARG A 232 -14.26 0.64 16.04
N ALA A 233 -13.04 1.09 15.94
CA ALA A 233 -12.28 1.03 14.70
C ALA A 233 -10.92 0.39 14.96
N PHE A 234 -10.46 -0.40 14.01
CA PHE A 234 -9.21 -1.14 14.08
C PHE A 234 -8.40 -0.94 12.81
N LEU A 235 -7.08 -0.92 12.97
CA LEU A 235 -6.14 -1.02 11.87
C LEU A 235 -5.42 -2.36 11.96
N LEU A 236 -5.55 -3.18 10.93
CA LEU A 236 -4.75 -4.38 10.73
C LEU A 236 -3.59 -4.05 9.80
N ASP A 237 -2.36 -4.13 10.29
CA ASP A 237 -1.16 -4.09 9.46
C ASP A 237 -0.75 -5.52 9.09
N GLU A 238 -1.04 -5.93 7.85
CA GLU A 238 -0.69 -7.27 7.38
C GLU A 238 0.82 -7.51 7.30
N ALA A 239 1.62 -6.47 7.12
CA ALA A 239 3.08 -6.64 6.98
C ALA A 239 3.74 -7.02 8.32
N SER A 240 3.30 -6.41 9.41
CA SER A 240 3.77 -6.72 10.77
C SER A 240 2.90 -7.74 11.50
N SER A 241 1.73 -8.08 10.96
CA SER A 241 0.70 -8.90 11.62
C SER A 241 0.23 -8.31 12.96
N LEU A 242 0.20 -6.99 13.06
CA LEU A 242 -0.27 -6.25 14.23
C LEU A 242 -1.66 -5.68 14.02
N VAL A 243 -2.42 -5.60 15.11
CA VAL A 243 -3.71 -4.92 15.16
C VAL A 243 -3.62 -3.77 16.15
N TYR A 244 -4.06 -2.60 15.71
CA TYR A 244 -4.16 -1.40 16.53
C TYR A 244 -5.63 -1.05 16.69
N GLU A 245 -6.10 -0.97 17.92
CA GLU A 245 -7.41 -0.38 18.20
C GLU A 245 -7.26 1.14 18.20
N LEU A 246 -8.05 1.81 17.37
CA LEU A 246 -8.05 3.26 17.24
C LEU A 246 -8.94 3.87 18.32
N ARG A 247 -8.44 4.91 18.98
CA ARG A 247 -9.24 5.64 19.97
C ARG A 247 -10.30 6.48 19.27
N ILE A 248 -11.56 6.11 19.46
CA ILE A 248 -12.71 6.77 18.82
C ILE A 248 -13.37 7.75 19.80
N GLU A 249 -13.72 8.91 19.26
CA GLU A 249 -14.57 9.93 19.87
C GLU A 249 -15.79 10.18 18.96
N ARG A 250 -16.98 10.31 19.56
CA ARG A 250 -18.26 10.51 18.85
C ARG A 250 -18.61 12.00 18.73
#